data_748254ae2620a951605602acf156eb5d
#
_entry.id   748254ae2620a951605602acf156eb5d
#
_cell.length_a   1.000
_cell.length_b   1.000
_cell.length_c   1.000
_cell.angle_alpha   90.00
_cell.angle_beta   90.00
_cell.angle_gamma   90.00
#
_symmetry.space_group_name_H-M   'P 1'
#
loop_
_entity.id
_entity.type
_entity.pdbx_description
1 polymer ?
#
loop_
_entity_poly.entity_id
_entity_poly.type
_entity_poly.pdbx_seq_one_letter_code
_entity_poly.pdbx_strand_id
1 'polypeptide(L)'
;MLTPRPGPTAGATVREMDRVAVGRVFIVDDSAPFRTVARALLESGGYQVVGDAGTGAEALAGVPEAGPDVVLLDIALPDMDGFSVCRALHRTAPDATVVFCSVRDAEHYGDAVERSSAAGFLPKSSLSAAALALIVGRRTERR
;
A
#
# COMPACT_ATOMS: atom_id res chain seq x y z
N MET A 1 -2.56 -33.89 6.37
CA MET A 1 -1.84 -33.50 6.68
C MET A 1 -1.32 -33.28 6.45
N LEU A 2 -1.96 -32.82 6.46
CA LEU A 2 -1.25 -32.21 6.57
C LEU A 2 -0.87 -32.00 6.29
N THR A 3 -1.30 -31.95 6.33
CA THR A 3 -0.58 -31.36 6.43
C THR A 3 -0.27 -31.05 5.92
N PRO A 4 -0.75 -30.93 5.81
CA PRO A 4 -0.17 -30.31 5.67
C PRO A 4 0.01 -29.87 5.18
N ARG A 5 -0.32 -29.38 4.97
CA ARG A 5 0.30 -28.75 4.95
C ARG A 5 0.74 -28.60 4.80
N PRO A 6 0.35 -28.67 5.00
CA PRO A 6 1.01 -28.19 5.21
C PRO A 6 1.26 -27.72 4.87
N GLY A 7 0.65 -27.52 4.66
CA GLY A 7 1.21 -26.98 4.95
C GLY A 7 1.31 -26.54 4.71
N PRO A 8 1.37 -26.10 4.87
CA PRO A 8 1.87 -25.57 5.19
C PRO A 8 2.25 -25.54 5.19
N THR A 9 2.11 -25.31 5.62
CA THR A 9 2.70 -25.21 6.24
C THR A 9 2.96 -25.37 6.51
N ALA A 10 2.70 -25.57 6.66
CA ALA A 10 2.93 -25.55 7.37
C ALA A 10 3.26 -25.39 7.57
N GLY A 11 3.04 -25.02 7.54
CA GLY A 11 3.38 -24.56 8.17
C GLY A 11 3.26 -24.16 8.00
N ALA A 12 3.15 -23.86 7.85
CA ALA A 12 2.96 -23.21 8.12
C ALA A 12 2.52 -23.02 8.10
N THR A 13 2.34 -23.05 8.16
CA THR A 13 1.90 -22.79 8.56
C THR A 13 1.23 -22.45 8.81
N VAL A 14 0.77 -22.59 8.99
CA VAL A 14 0.00 -22.07 9.33
C VAL A 14 -0.05 -21.34 10.00
N ARG A 15 0.32 -20.96 10.40
CA ARG A 15 0.48 -20.16 10.78
C ARG A 15 1.04 -19.47 10.09
N GLU A 16 1.83 -19.64 9.65
CA GLU A 16 2.27 -18.96 8.86
C GLU A 16 1.41 -18.46 8.04
N MET A 17 0.73 -18.92 7.75
CA MET A 17 -0.09 -18.53 6.94
C MET A 17 -0.88 -17.60 7.56
N ASP A 18 -1.07 -17.72 8.56
CA ASP A 18 -1.83 -16.86 9.11
C ASP A 18 -1.29 -15.59 9.14
N ARG A 19 -0.13 -15.53 9.27
CA ARG A 19 0.42 -14.46 9.28
C ARG A 19 0.41 -13.78 8.10
N VAL A 20 0.11 -14.33 7.13
CA VAL A 20 0.07 -13.67 5.95
C VAL A 20 -1.01 -12.72 5.96
N ALA A 21 -1.82 -12.74 6.86
CA ALA A 21 -2.98 -11.94 6.78
C ALA A 21 -2.83 -10.47 7.07
N VAL A 22 -1.62 -9.96 7.10
CA VAL A 22 -1.47 -8.52 7.28
C VAL A 22 -2.09 -7.77 6.10
N GLY A 23 -1.91 -8.24 4.89
CA GLY A 23 -2.57 -7.64 3.76
C GLY A 23 -1.74 -7.64 2.49
N ARG A 24 -2.36 -7.22 1.40
CA ARG A 24 -1.76 -7.18 0.08
C ARG A 24 -1.59 -5.71 -0.31
N VAL A 25 -0.38 -5.33 -0.71
CA VAL A 25 -0.07 -3.93 -0.98
C VAL A 25 0.48 -3.75 -2.38
N PHE A 26 0.09 -2.64 -3.02
CA PHE A 26 0.59 -2.23 -4.33
C PHE A 26 1.36 -0.92 -4.11
N ILE A 27 2.57 -0.81 -4.64
CA ILE A 27 3.45 0.33 -4.40
C ILE A 27 3.53 1.19 -5.66
N VAL A 28 3.24 2.49 -5.54
CA VAL A 28 3.29 3.42 -6.66
C VAL A 28 4.28 4.53 -6.35
N ASP A 29 5.40 4.57 -7.06
CA ASP A 29 6.47 5.53 -6.83
C ASP A 29 7.41 5.51 -8.03
N ASP A 30 7.83 6.66 -8.54
CA ASP A 30 8.67 6.68 -9.71
C ASP A 30 10.14 6.31 -9.42
N SER A 31 10.52 6.22 -8.15
CA SER A 31 11.87 5.82 -7.78
C SER A 31 11.94 4.30 -7.67
N ALA A 32 12.60 3.65 -8.63
CA ALA A 32 12.79 2.21 -8.55
C ALA A 32 13.56 1.78 -7.30
N PRO A 33 14.63 2.49 -6.89
CA PRO A 33 15.28 2.13 -5.62
C PRO A 33 14.35 2.20 -4.43
N PHE A 34 13.46 3.22 -4.38
CA PHE A 34 12.52 3.29 -3.27
C PHE A 34 11.54 2.12 -3.30
N ARG A 35 11.05 1.75 -4.50
CA ARG A 35 10.12 0.61 -4.59
C ARG A 35 10.78 -0.67 -4.07
N THR A 36 12.07 -0.86 -4.35
CA THR A 36 12.80 -2.02 -3.86
C THR A 36 12.90 -2.01 -2.34
N VAL A 37 13.25 -0.87 -1.75
CA VAL A 37 13.36 -0.74 -0.30
C VAL A 37 12.00 -0.92 0.37
N ALA A 38 10.98 -0.29 -0.20
CA ALA A 38 9.64 -0.38 0.37
C ALA A 38 9.12 -1.82 0.35
N ARG A 39 9.36 -2.53 -0.76
CA ARG A 39 8.96 -3.93 -0.83
C ARG A 39 9.61 -4.75 0.29
N ALA A 40 10.92 -4.57 0.49
CA ALA A 40 11.62 -5.33 1.51
C ALA A 40 11.09 -5.01 2.91
N LEU A 41 10.87 -3.73 3.19
CA LEU A 41 10.35 -3.32 4.49
C LEU A 41 8.97 -3.89 4.76
N LEU A 42 8.09 -3.84 3.77
CA LEU A 42 6.71 -4.27 3.97
C LEU A 42 6.62 -5.78 4.01
N GLU A 43 7.39 -6.48 3.17
CA GLU A 43 7.36 -7.95 3.18
C GLU A 43 7.93 -8.50 4.48
N SER A 44 8.98 -7.86 5.02
CA SER A 44 9.53 -8.34 6.28
C SER A 44 8.54 -8.17 7.43
N GLY A 45 7.57 -7.28 7.29
CA GLY A 45 6.55 -7.06 8.31
C GLY A 45 5.25 -7.80 8.05
N GLY A 46 5.21 -8.69 7.06
CA GLY A 46 4.05 -9.53 6.84
C GLY A 46 3.13 -9.14 5.70
N TYR A 47 3.38 -8.02 5.02
CA TYR A 47 2.60 -7.67 3.84
C TYR A 47 3.04 -8.51 2.65
N GLN A 48 2.11 -8.75 1.74
CA GLN A 48 2.42 -9.34 0.45
C GLN A 48 2.37 -8.21 -0.57
N VAL A 49 3.49 -7.93 -1.25
CA VAL A 49 3.51 -6.90 -2.29
C VAL A 49 3.05 -7.55 -3.58
N VAL A 50 1.91 -7.12 -4.09
CA VAL A 50 1.27 -7.76 -5.23
C VAL A 50 1.54 -7.05 -6.55
N GLY A 51 2.22 -5.91 -6.50
CA GLY A 51 2.61 -5.20 -7.72
C GLY A 51 3.21 -3.86 -7.40
N ASP A 52 3.79 -3.22 -8.42
CA ASP A 52 4.28 -1.86 -8.27
C ASP A 52 4.16 -1.14 -9.60
N ALA A 53 4.29 0.18 -9.56
CA ALA A 53 4.19 1.02 -10.74
C ALA A 53 5.04 2.26 -10.53
N GLY A 54 5.58 2.79 -11.63
CA GLY A 54 6.40 4.00 -11.58
C GLY A 54 5.67 5.24 -12.09
N THR A 55 4.45 5.09 -12.60
CA THR A 55 3.67 6.21 -13.14
C THR A 55 2.23 6.07 -12.69
N GLY A 56 1.49 7.18 -12.78
CA GLY A 56 0.06 7.14 -12.47
C GLY A 56 -0.70 6.27 -13.44
N ALA A 57 -0.35 6.31 -14.73
CA ALA A 57 -1.04 5.50 -15.73
C ALA A 57 -0.86 4.00 -15.44
N GLU A 58 0.36 3.59 -15.08
CA GLU A 58 0.61 2.19 -14.73
C GLU A 58 -0.18 1.79 -13.49
N ALA A 59 -0.28 2.69 -12.53
CA ALA A 59 -1.04 2.40 -11.32
C ALA A 59 -2.52 2.22 -11.63
N LEU A 60 -3.09 3.11 -12.46
CA LEU A 60 -4.51 3.02 -12.78
C LEU A 60 -4.83 1.74 -13.55
N ALA A 61 -3.88 1.22 -14.33
CA ALA A 61 -4.07 -0.04 -15.03
C ALA A 61 -3.86 -1.24 -14.11
N GLY A 62 -2.84 -1.19 -13.26
CA GLY A 62 -2.41 -2.36 -12.49
C GLY A 62 -3.18 -2.60 -11.20
N VAL A 63 -3.59 -1.54 -10.52
CA VAL A 63 -4.24 -1.71 -9.22
C VAL A 63 -5.55 -2.48 -9.31
N PRO A 64 -6.47 -2.14 -10.25
CA PRO A 64 -7.73 -2.91 -10.29
C PRO A 64 -7.50 -4.38 -10.59
N GLU A 65 -6.50 -4.70 -11.42
CA GLU A 65 -6.22 -6.09 -11.75
C GLU A 65 -5.59 -6.85 -10.59
N ALA A 66 -4.71 -6.20 -9.84
CA ALA A 66 -4.03 -6.86 -8.74
C ALA A 66 -4.92 -7.03 -7.52
N GLY A 67 -5.91 -6.16 -7.35
CA GLY A 67 -6.83 -6.21 -6.23
C GLY A 67 -6.17 -6.11 -4.87
N PRO A 68 -5.31 -5.10 -4.64
CA PRO A 68 -4.65 -4.99 -3.34
C PRO A 68 -5.61 -4.47 -2.28
N ASP A 69 -5.25 -4.70 -1.03
CA ASP A 69 -5.97 -4.11 0.10
C ASP A 69 -5.52 -2.68 0.34
N VAL A 70 -4.26 -2.39 0.04
CA VAL A 70 -3.63 -1.10 0.32
C VAL A 70 -2.83 -0.66 -0.89
N VAL A 71 -2.91 0.62 -1.23
CA VAL A 71 -2.06 1.23 -2.24
C VAL A 71 -1.20 2.27 -1.55
N LEU A 72 0.12 2.08 -1.58
CA LEU A 72 1.07 3.05 -1.06
C LEU A 72 1.44 3.94 -2.23
N LEU A 73 1.07 5.21 -2.18
CA LEU A 73 1.02 6.07 -3.36
C LEU A 73 1.82 7.35 -3.16
N ASP A 74 2.83 7.55 -3.99
CA ASP A 74 3.57 8.81 -3.99
C ASP A 74 2.69 9.90 -4.57
N ILE A 75 2.84 11.11 -4.08
CA ILE A 75 2.08 12.25 -4.56
C ILE A 75 2.72 12.82 -5.84
N ALA A 76 4.05 12.84 -5.90
CA ALA A 76 4.74 13.44 -7.05
C ALA A 76 5.14 12.37 -8.06
N LEU A 77 4.28 12.12 -9.03
CA LEU A 77 4.57 11.16 -10.09
C LEU A 77 4.88 11.92 -11.38
N PRO A 78 5.58 11.29 -12.34
CA PRO A 78 6.03 12.03 -13.52
C PRO A 78 4.90 12.44 -14.47
N ASP A 79 3.81 11.68 -14.52
CA ASP A 79 2.73 11.91 -15.49
C ASP A 79 1.47 12.53 -14.87
N MET A 80 1.30 12.44 -13.55
CA MET A 80 0.12 13.04 -12.90
C MET A 80 0.38 13.08 -11.41
N ASP A 81 -0.36 13.92 -10.69
CA ASP A 81 -0.16 13.98 -9.26
C ASP A 81 -0.92 12.85 -8.56
N GLY A 82 -0.46 12.50 -7.36
CA GLY A 82 -1.03 11.38 -6.63
C GLY A 82 -2.46 11.62 -6.18
N PHE A 83 -2.86 12.90 -5.98
CA PHE A 83 -4.24 13.16 -5.61
C PHE A 83 -5.20 12.78 -6.74
N SER A 84 -4.79 13.02 -8.00
CA SER A 84 -5.59 12.61 -9.15
C SER A 84 -5.67 11.09 -9.26
N VAL A 85 -4.55 10.40 -8.99
CA VAL A 85 -4.55 8.93 -8.99
C VAL A 85 -5.48 8.42 -7.90
N CYS A 86 -5.42 9.01 -6.72
CA CYS A 86 -6.27 8.60 -5.59
C CYS A 86 -7.76 8.74 -5.95
N ARG A 87 -8.13 9.87 -6.56
CA ARG A 87 -9.53 10.07 -6.96
C ARG A 87 -9.98 9.01 -7.95
N ALA A 88 -9.13 8.70 -8.94
CA ALA A 88 -9.49 7.69 -9.94
C ALA A 88 -9.59 6.31 -9.33
N LEU A 89 -8.66 5.96 -8.43
CA LEU A 89 -8.70 4.66 -7.76
C LEU A 89 -9.92 4.50 -6.86
N HIS A 90 -10.39 5.60 -6.29
CA HIS A 90 -11.61 5.54 -5.46
C HIS A 90 -12.79 5.03 -6.29
N ARG A 91 -12.80 5.32 -7.59
CA ARG A 91 -13.87 4.84 -8.48
C ARG A 91 -13.59 3.44 -9.01
N THR A 92 -12.34 3.13 -9.35
CA THR A 92 -12.03 1.88 -10.07
C THR A 92 -11.62 0.75 -9.14
N ALA A 93 -11.19 1.07 -7.91
CA ALA A 93 -10.79 0.06 -6.94
C ALA A 93 -11.23 0.53 -5.55
N PRO A 94 -12.57 0.64 -5.33
CA PRO A 94 -13.09 1.26 -4.11
C PRO A 94 -12.74 0.51 -2.84
N ASP A 95 -12.39 -0.78 -2.94
CA ASP A 95 -12.04 -1.55 -1.74
C ASP A 95 -10.59 -1.36 -1.33
N ALA A 96 -9.76 -0.73 -2.17
CA ALA A 96 -8.37 -0.50 -1.82
C ALA A 96 -8.25 0.75 -0.94
N THR A 97 -7.46 0.64 0.11
CA THR A 97 -7.18 1.77 1.00
C THR A 97 -5.93 2.46 0.50
N VAL A 98 -6.03 3.74 0.18
CA VAL A 98 -4.88 4.51 -0.32
C VAL A 98 -4.21 5.21 0.84
N VAL A 99 -2.88 5.10 0.92
CA VAL A 99 -2.05 5.81 1.89
C VAL A 99 -0.97 6.53 1.09
N PHE A 100 -0.92 7.86 1.23
CA PHE A 100 0.11 8.63 0.55
C PHE A 100 1.47 8.44 1.23
N CYS A 101 2.54 8.44 0.44
CA CYS A 101 3.89 8.32 0.94
C CYS A 101 4.78 9.23 0.13
N SER A 102 5.43 10.20 0.76
CA SER A 102 6.17 11.23 0.04
C SER A 102 7.44 11.62 0.78
N VAL A 103 8.41 12.20 0.06
CA VAL A 103 9.61 12.74 0.71
C VAL A 103 9.29 14.01 1.48
N ARG A 104 8.22 14.71 1.11
CA ARG A 104 7.81 15.89 1.86
C ARG A 104 6.85 15.49 2.96
N ASP A 105 6.71 16.34 3.96
CA ASP A 105 5.77 16.00 5.03
C ASP A 105 4.37 16.46 4.65
N ALA A 106 3.39 16.07 5.45
CA ALA A 106 1.99 16.35 5.14
C ALA A 106 1.70 17.84 5.08
N GLU A 107 2.41 18.64 5.86
CA GLU A 107 2.19 20.09 5.89
C GLU A 107 2.45 20.74 4.56
N HIS A 108 3.38 20.19 3.77
CA HIS A 108 3.69 20.73 2.46
C HIS A 108 2.46 20.77 1.55
N TYR A 109 1.53 19.84 1.74
CA TYR A 109 0.36 19.73 0.88
C TYR A 109 -0.88 20.41 1.45
N GLY A 110 -0.73 21.11 2.58
CA GLY A 110 -1.85 21.80 3.21
C GLY A 110 -2.93 20.84 3.62
N ASP A 111 -4.18 21.12 3.28
CA ASP A 111 -5.29 20.25 3.66
C ASP A 111 -5.68 19.28 2.55
N ALA A 112 -4.88 19.19 1.47
CA ALA A 112 -5.23 18.33 0.33
C ALA A 112 -5.31 16.86 0.74
N VAL A 113 -4.44 16.42 1.64
CA VAL A 113 -4.45 15.04 2.10
C VAL A 113 -5.77 14.75 2.84
N GLU A 114 -6.17 15.65 3.73
CA GLU A 114 -7.40 15.46 4.52
C GLU A 114 -8.64 15.50 3.66
N ARG A 115 -8.61 16.28 2.58
CA ARG A 115 -9.76 16.37 1.69
C ARG A 115 -9.81 15.24 0.68
N SER A 116 -8.77 14.42 0.61
CA SER A 116 -8.74 13.29 -0.29
C SER A 116 -9.48 12.10 0.31
N SER A 117 -9.68 11.05 -0.49
CA SER A 117 -10.29 9.82 0.01
C SER A 117 -9.25 8.88 0.61
N ALA A 118 -7.98 9.31 0.71
CA ALA A 118 -6.93 8.46 1.28
C ALA A 118 -7.13 8.30 2.78
N ALA A 119 -6.61 7.19 3.31
CA ALA A 119 -6.70 6.92 4.75
C ALA A 119 -5.69 7.73 5.54
N GLY A 120 -4.58 8.13 4.92
CA GLY A 120 -3.59 8.91 5.63
C GLY A 120 -2.34 9.14 4.83
N PHE A 121 -1.29 9.54 5.52
CA PHE A 121 -0.04 9.99 4.91
C PHE A 121 1.13 9.47 5.75
N LEU A 122 2.19 9.00 5.06
CA LEU A 122 3.44 8.60 5.69
C LEU A 122 4.58 9.29 4.99
N PRO A 123 5.45 10.01 5.69
CA PRO A 123 6.71 10.45 5.09
C PRO A 123 7.53 9.21 4.72
N LYS A 124 8.24 9.27 3.60
CA LYS A 124 9.05 8.10 3.18
C LYS A 124 10.06 7.69 4.25
N SER A 125 10.59 8.67 4.99
CA SER A 125 11.55 8.38 6.05
C SER A 125 10.95 7.62 7.22
N SER A 126 9.63 7.59 7.34
CA SER A 126 8.93 6.91 8.44
C SER A 126 8.29 5.61 8.01
N LEU A 127 8.52 5.16 6.79
CA LEU A 127 7.86 3.96 6.27
C LEU A 127 8.30 2.72 7.02
N SER A 128 7.34 1.98 7.51
CA SER A 128 7.53 0.64 8.07
C SER A 128 6.19 -0.07 7.96
N ALA A 129 6.24 -1.39 8.05
CA ALA A 129 5.00 -2.18 8.04
C ALA A 129 4.10 -1.78 9.19
N ALA A 130 4.68 -1.54 10.39
CA ALA A 130 3.90 -1.17 11.56
C ALA A 130 3.24 0.20 11.39
N ALA A 131 3.97 1.17 10.83
CA ALA A 131 3.40 2.51 10.62
C ALA A 131 2.26 2.45 9.61
N LEU A 132 2.43 1.68 8.54
CA LEU A 132 1.37 1.52 7.54
C LEU A 132 0.15 0.84 8.16
N ALA A 133 0.37 -0.19 8.94
CA ALA A 133 -0.73 -0.93 9.57
C ALA A 133 -1.55 -0.05 10.49
N LEU A 134 -0.91 0.88 11.20
CA LEU A 134 -1.63 1.79 12.08
C LEU A 134 -2.59 2.69 11.30
N ILE A 135 -2.15 3.20 10.16
CA ILE A 135 -3.01 4.06 9.35
C ILE A 135 -4.16 3.27 8.77
N VAL A 136 -3.89 2.08 8.24
CA VAL A 136 -4.91 1.23 7.66
C VAL A 136 -5.90 0.79 8.73
N GLY A 137 -5.41 0.44 9.90
CA GLY A 137 -6.26 0.01 11.02
C GLY A 137 -7.21 1.09 11.50
N ARG A 138 -6.72 2.35 11.55
CA ARG A 138 -7.58 3.45 11.96
C ARG A 138 -8.72 3.67 10.98
N ARG A 139 -8.45 3.54 9.67
CA ARG A 139 -9.51 3.66 8.70
C ARG A 139 -10.55 2.55 8.88
N THR A 140 -10.09 1.33 9.10
CA THR A 140 -10.99 0.20 9.31
C THR A 140 -11.86 0.42 10.54
N GLU A 141 -11.29 0.94 11.60
CA GLU A 141 -12.05 1.17 12.83
C GLU A 141 -13.12 2.22 12.65
N ARG A 142 -12.92 3.17 11.74
CA ARG A 142 -13.90 4.23 11.55
C ARG A 142 -15.04 3.82 10.64
N ARG A 143 -14.98 2.67 10.05
CA ARG A 143 -16.05 2.16 9.21
C ARG A 143 -17.05 1.37 10.03
#